data_9f959d124d509ab09c183568a76e61ae
#
_entry.id   9f959d124d509ab09c183568a76e61ae
#
_cell.length_a   1.000
_cell.length_b   1.000
_cell.length_c   1.000
_cell.angle_alpha   90.00
_cell.angle_beta   90.00
_cell.angle_gamma   90.00
#
_symmetry.space_group_name_H-M   'P 1'
#
loop_
_entity.id
_entity.type
_entity.pdbx_description
1 polymer ?
#
loop_
_entity_poly.entity_id
_entity_poly.type
_entity_poly.pdbx_seq_one_letter_code
_entity_poly.pdbx_strand_id
1 'polypeptide(L)'
;GHAVALGIFVVCCCDYRIGIDGEFVVQANEVRNNMDIPVPIMEIAASRVDKQHIYRALFHADPYKMSDAVSAGWIDEVVSSPGDLMTRAMEKAEDLATLGHPMYQKTKEVFQQDIVEKIQANLPNPSDSPSFVSV
;
A
#
# COMPACT_ATOMS: atom_id res chain seq x y z
N GLY A 1 -7.77 11.35 3.83
CA GLY A 1 -8.68 11.29 2.68
C GLY A 1 -8.85 9.86 2.16
N HIS A 2 -9.47 9.73 1.00
CA HIS A 2 -9.56 8.44 0.32
C HIS A 2 -8.19 8.00 -0.22
N ALA A 3 -7.96 6.68 -0.24
CA ALA A 3 -6.83 6.06 -0.91
C ALA A 3 -7.37 4.94 -1.83
N VAL A 4 -7.55 5.26 -3.11
CA VAL A 4 -8.22 4.38 -4.07
C VAL A 4 -7.32 4.15 -5.29
N ALA A 5 -7.41 2.99 -5.90
CA ALA A 5 -6.62 2.57 -7.05
C ALA A 5 -5.10 2.75 -6.77
N LEU A 6 -4.35 3.37 -7.67
CA LEU A 6 -2.92 3.64 -7.50
C LEU A 6 -2.60 4.31 -6.14
N GLY A 7 -3.54 5.12 -5.60
CA GLY A 7 -3.34 5.82 -4.33
C GLY A 7 -3.08 4.87 -3.15
N ILE A 8 -3.80 3.75 -3.04
CA ILE A 8 -3.56 2.79 -1.95
C ILE A 8 -2.26 2.01 -2.15
N PHE A 9 -1.87 1.72 -3.38
CA PHE A 9 -0.61 1.03 -3.63
C PHE A 9 0.59 1.91 -3.28
N VAL A 10 0.52 3.23 -3.53
CA VAL A 10 1.54 4.19 -3.08
C VAL A 10 1.62 4.21 -1.55
N VAL A 11 0.49 4.21 -0.85
CA VAL A 11 0.45 4.10 0.62
C VAL A 11 1.11 2.80 1.09
N CYS A 12 0.90 1.68 0.41
CA CYS A 12 1.52 0.39 0.74
C CYS A 12 3.06 0.39 0.61
N CYS A 13 3.66 1.31 -0.14
CA CYS A 13 5.11 1.44 -0.24
C CYS A 13 5.75 2.05 1.02
N CYS A 14 4.96 2.68 1.89
CA CYS A 14 5.46 3.32 3.11
C CYS A 14 5.70 2.30 4.22
N ASP A 15 6.69 2.59 5.09
CA ASP A 15 7.01 1.73 6.24
C ASP A 15 5.95 1.82 7.34
N TYR A 16 5.34 3.00 7.52
CA TYR A 16 4.25 3.21 8.44
C TYR A 16 3.15 4.05 7.78
N ARG A 17 1.91 3.64 7.94
CA ARG A 17 0.77 4.14 7.18
C ARG A 17 -0.32 4.62 8.13
N ILE A 18 -0.65 5.89 8.07
CA ILE A 18 -1.61 6.53 8.97
C ILE A 18 -2.81 7.00 8.18
N GLY A 19 -4.00 6.54 8.56
CA GLY A 19 -5.28 7.01 8.05
C GLY A 19 -5.89 8.07 8.97
N ILE A 20 -6.90 8.75 8.47
CA ILE A 20 -7.72 9.68 9.26
C ILE A 20 -9.14 9.15 9.35
N ASP A 21 -9.73 9.21 10.52
CA ASP A 21 -11.11 8.82 10.74
C ASP A 21 -12.08 9.69 9.93
N GLY A 22 -13.21 9.11 9.54
CA GLY A 22 -14.26 9.77 8.75
C GLY A 22 -14.80 8.90 7.64
N GLU A 23 -15.64 9.50 6.79
CA GLU A 23 -16.28 8.84 5.65
C GLU A 23 -15.29 8.65 4.46
N PHE A 24 -14.09 8.18 4.78
CA PHE A 24 -13.07 7.87 3.80
C PHE A 24 -12.97 6.36 3.54
N VAL A 25 -12.49 6.01 2.35
CA VAL A 25 -12.31 4.61 1.97
C VAL A 25 -10.90 4.33 1.45
N VAL A 26 -10.48 3.11 1.71
CA VAL A 26 -9.32 2.47 1.11
C VAL A 26 -9.82 1.38 0.17
N GLN A 27 -9.37 1.36 -1.07
CA GLN A 27 -9.86 0.41 -2.05
C GLN A 27 -8.88 0.21 -3.22
N ALA A 28 -8.54 -1.02 -3.53
CA ALA A 28 -7.96 -1.41 -4.81
C ALA A 28 -9.13 -1.74 -5.76
N ASN A 29 -9.58 -0.76 -6.56
CA ASN A 29 -10.82 -0.87 -7.32
C ASN A 29 -10.64 -1.29 -8.80
N GLU A 30 -9.43 -1.69 -9.19
CA GLU A 30 -9.06 -2.01 -10.56
C GLU A 30 -9.99 -3.06 -11.15
N VAL A 31 -10.19 -4.19 -10.48
CA VAL A 31 -11.02 -5.30 -10.97
C VAL A 31 -12.49 -4.88 -11.18
N ARG A 32 -13.01 -4.00 -10.32
CA ARG A 32 -14.38 -3.44 -10.50
C ARG A 32 -14.48 -2.52 -11.71
N ASN A 33 -13.38 -1.95 -12.14
CA ASN A 33 -13.29 -1.09 -13.32
C ASN A 33 -12.82 -1.85 -14.59
N ASN A 34 -12.90 -3.19 -14.57
CA ASN A 34 -12.46 -4.05 -15.65
C ASN A 34 -10.97 -3.84 -16.00
N MET A 35 -10.14 -3.58 -15.00
CA MET A 35 -8.69 -3.44 -15.12
C MET A 35 -8.00 -4.56 -14.36
N ASP A 36 -6.89 -5.04 -14.87
CA ASP A 36 -6.00 -5.93 -14.14
C ASP A 36 -5.15 -5.15 -13.11
N ILE A 37 -4.64 -5.88 -12.15
CA ILE A 37 -3.65 -5.34 -11.21
C ILE A 37 -2.28 -5.86 -11.67
N PRO A 38 -1.40 -4.99 -12.20
CA PRO A 38 -0.06 -5.39 -12.62
C PRO A 38 0.73 -6.06 -11.48
N VAL A 39 1.53 -7.07 -11.82
CA VAL A 39 2.29 -7.85 -10.83
C VAL A 39 3.07 -6.97 -9.85
N PRO A 40 3.78 -5.91 -10.26
CA PRO A 40 4.51 -5.07 -9.31
C PRO A 40 3.64 -4.49 -8.20
N ILE A 41 2.49 -3.92 -8.53
CA ILE A 41 1.61 -3.31 -7.53
C ILE A 41 0.81 -4.36 -6.75
N MET A 42 0.52 -5.51 -7.35
CA MET A 42 -0.09 -6.65 -6.66
C MET A 42 0.85 -7.18 -5.55
N GLU A 43 2.13 -7.37 -5.84
CA GLU A 43 3.12 -7.83 -4.86
C GLU A 43 3.29 -6.82 -3.71
N ILE A 44 3.28 -5.52 -4.00
CA ILE A 44 3.31 -4.47 -2.97
C ILE A 44 2.10 -4.61 -2.04
N ALA A 45 0.89 -4.70 -2.56
CA ALA A 45 -0.32 -4.85 -1.74
C ALA A 45 -0.31 -6.16 -0.96
N ALA A 46 0.04 -7.27 -1.61
CA ALA A 46 0.08 -8.60 -0.98
C ALA A 46 1.13 -8.69 0.14
N SER A 47 2.15 -7.84 0.13
CA SER A 47 3.14 -7.76 1.22
C SER A 47 2.62 -7.06 2.47
N ARG A 48 1.51 -6.35 2.38
CA ARG A 48 0.95 -5.51 3.45
C ARG A 48 -0.39 -6.00 3.97
N VAL A 49 -1.26 -6.41 3.05
CA VAL A 49 -2.61 -6.89 3.38
C VAL A 49 -2.53 -8.24 4.04
N ASP A 50 -3.27 -8.42 5.13
CA ASP A 50 -3.39 -9.69 5.81
C ASP A 50 -3.90 -10.78 4.84
N LYS A 51 -3.32 -11.98 4.92
CA LYS A 51 -3.65 -13.09 4.01
C LYS A 51 -5.13 -13.44 3.99
N GLN A 52 -5.84 -13.26 5.10
CA GLN A 52 -7.28 -13.51 5.18
C GLN A 52 -8.09 -12.47 4.39
N HIS A 53 -7.53 -11.30 4.14
CA HIS A 53 -8.19 -10.21 3.43
C HIS A 53 -7.81 -10.12 1.95
N ILE A 54 -6.79 -10.83 1.46
CA ILE A 54 -6.28 -10.71 0.09
C ILE A 54 -7.38 -10.84 -0.96
N TYR A 55 -8.20 -11.88 -0.89
CA TYR A 55 -9.27 -12.08 -1.88
C TYR A 55 -10.29 -10.95 -1.86
N ARG A 56 -10.74 -10.56 -0.68
CA ARG A 56 -11.68 -9.46 -0.51
C ARG A 56 -11.08 -8.13 -0.98
N ALA A 57 -9.81 -7.90 -0.67
CA ALA A 57 -9.09 -6.66 -0.97
C ALA A 57 -8.81 -6.47 -2.46
N LEU A 58 -8.25 -7.49 -3.13
CA LEU A 58 -7.76 -7.38 -4.49
C LEU A 58 -8.73 -7.97 -5.54
N PHE A 59 -9.34 -9.13 -5.26
CA PHE A 59 -10.18 -9.81 -6.25
C PHE A 59 -11.65 -9.39 -6.18
N HIS A 60 -12.19 -9.17 -4.98
CA HIS A 60 -13.54 -8.62 -4.85
C HIS A 60 -13.53 -7.09 -4.96
N ALA A 61 -12.37 -6.48 -4.77
CA ALA A 61 -12.16 -5.04 -4.79
C ALA A 61 -13.16 -4.30 -3.87
N ASP A 62 -13.36 -4.83 -2.65
CA ASP A 62 -14.27 -4.24 -1.68
C ASP A 62 -13.68 -2.96 -1.07
N PRO A 63 -14.50 -1.93 -0.86
CA PRO A 63 -14.07 -0.76 -0.12
C PRO A 63 -13.94 -1.08 1.37
N TYR A 64 -12.90 -0.56 2.00
CA TYR A 64 -12.67 -0.63 3.44
C TYR A 64 -12.84 0.75 4.06
N LYS A 65 -13.62 0.84 5.14
CA LYS A 65 -13.59 1.99 6.05
C LYS A 65 -12.26 2.01 6.79
N MET A 66 -11.88 3.14 7.36
CA MET A 66 -10.56 3.30 7.99
C MET A 66 -10.32 2.29 9.12
N SER A 67 -11.31 2.03 9.99
CA SER A 67 -11.21 1.02 11.04
C SER A 67 -10.95 -0.39 10.50
N ASP A 68 -11.65 -0.77 9.43
CA ASP A 68 -11.52 -2.07 8.78
C ASP A 68 -10.20 -2.17 8.01
N ALA A 69 -9.71 -1.05 7.47
CA ALA A 69 -8.44 -0.97 6.76
C ALA A 69 -7.24 -1.26 7.67
N VAL A 70 -7.31 -0.91 8.96
CA VAL A 70 -6.31 -1.32 9.96
C VAL A 70 -6.32 -2.83 10.14
N SER A 71 -7.50 -3.41 10.39
CA SER A 71 -7.64 -4.86 10.59
C SER A 71 -7.20 -5.67 9.38
N ALA A 72 -7.38 -5.11 8.17
CA ALA A 72 -7.00 -5.74 6.92
C ALA A 72 -5.51 -5.54 6.57
N GLY A 73 -4.77 -4.73 7.30
CA GLY A 73 -3.36 -4.45 7.03
C GLY A 73 -3.11 -3.43 5.91
N TRP A 74 -4.14 -2.71 5.44
CA TRP A 74 -3.95 -1.62 4.49
C TRP A 74 -3.24 -0.41 5.10
N ILE A 75 -3.56 -0.09 6.35
CA ILE A 75 -2.96 0.98 7.15
C ILE A 75 -2.62 0.48 8.54
N ASP A 76 -1.76 1.18 9.26
CA ASP A 76 -1.26 0.74 10.56
C ASP A 76 -1.98 1.45 11.72
N GLU A 77 -2.45 2.68 11.50
CA GLU A 77 -3.06 3.52 12.54
C GLU A 77 -4.11 4.47 11.94
N VAL A 78 -5.09 4.85 12.74
CA VAL A 78 -6.08 5.89 12.41
C VAL A 78 -6.03 6.98 13.45
N VAL A 79 -6.00 8.23 13.02
CA VAL A 79 -6.09 9.42 13.87
C VAL A 79 -7.40 10.15 13.66
N SER A 80 -7.79 11.00 14.63
CA SER A 80 -9.11 11.62 14.66
C SER A 80 -9.23 12.90 13.83
N SER A 81 -8.12 13.59 13.57
CA SER A 81 -8.16 14.89 12.88
C SER A 81 -6.99 15.09 11.90
N PRO A 82 -7.13 16.00 10.92
CA PRO A 82 -6.03 16.36 10.02
C PRO A 82 -4.79 16.90 10.74
N GLY A 83 -4.99 17.62 11.86
CA GLY A 83 -3.90 18.13 12.68
C GLY A 83 -3.09 17.01 13.35
N ASP A 84 -3.81 16.02 13.86
CA ASP A 84 -3.19 14.85 14.49
C ASP A 84 -2.39 14.01 13.48
N LEU A 85 -2.84 13.97 12.21
CA LEU A 85 -2.18 13.19 11.16
C LEU A 85 -0.72 13.59 10.98
N MET A 86 -0.45 14.90 10.83
CA MET A 86 0.92 15.39 10.64
C MET A 86 1.76 15.22 11.91
N THR A 87 1.18 15.55 13.06
CA THR A 87 1.85 15.39 14.36
C THR A 87 2.26 13.94 14.57
N ARG A 88 1.32 13.01 14.39
CA ARG A 88 1.58 11.59 14.58
C ARG A 88 2.56 11.01 13.56
N ALA A 89 2.51 11.48 12.31
CA ALA A 89 3.46 11.08 11.28
C ALA A 89 4.89 11.52 11.63
N MET A 90 5.05 12.74 12.11
CA MET A 90 6.36 13.26 12.55
C MET A 90 6.90 12.51 13.76
N GLU A 91 6.08 12.29 14.80
CA GLU A 91 6.45 11.49 15.97
C GLU A 91 6.93 10.08 15.57
N LYS A 92 6.20 9.43 14.65
CA LYS A 92 6.57 8.10 14.19
C LYS A 92 7.84 8.11 13.34
N ALA A 93 8.02 9.12 12.52
CA ALA A 93 9.25 9.30 11.73
C ALA A 93 10.47 9.52 12.63
N GLU A 94 10.34 10.34 13.67
CA GLU A 94 11.39 10.58 14.67
C GLU A 94 11.73 9.31 15.45
N ASP A 95 10.72 8.55 15.88
CA ASP A 95 10.90 7.25 16.53
C ASP A 95 11.69 6.28 15.63
N LEU A 96 11.23 6.11 14.38
CA LEU A 96 11.90 5.22 13.43
C LEU A 96 13.28 5.70 13.02
N ALA A 97 13.54 7.01 13.01
CA ALA A 97 14.86 7.58 12.72
C ALA A 97 15.91 7.17 13.77
N THR A 98 15.49 6.83 15.00
CA THR A 98 16.40 6.27 16.01
C THR A 98 16.95 4.91 15.61
N LEU A 99 16.28 4.21 14.70
CA LEU A 99 16.69 2.91 14.15
C LEU A 99 17.61 3.04 12.92
N GLY A 100 18.09 4.27 12.63
CA GLY A 100 18.91 4.62 11.47
C GLY A 100 20.31 4.00 11.43
N HIS A 101 20.43 2.76 11.86
CA HIS A 101 21.66 1.98 11.85
C HIS A 101 21.69 1.03 10.64
N PRO A 102 22.88 0.57 10.21
CA PRO A 102 22.98 -0.36 9.10
C PRO A 102 22.07 -1.59 9.24
N MET A 103 21.77 -2.00 10.47
CA MET A 103 20.97 -3.21 10.74
C MET A 103 19.50 -3.07 10.35
N TYR A 104 18.87 -1.89 10.54
CA TYR A 104 17.50 -1.65 10.07
C TYR A 104 17.40 -1.83 8.56
N GLN A 105 18.24 -1.10 7.82
CA GLN A 105 18.27 -1.18 6.36
C GLN A 105 18.57 -2.61 5.88
N LYS A 106 19.60 -3.23 6.42
CA LYS A 106 20.01 -4.60 6.04
C LYS A 106 18.90 -5.61 6.30
N THR A 107 18.22 -5.52 7.44
CA THR A 107 17.09 -6.40 7.76
C THR A 107 15.93 -6.21 6.79
N LYS A 108 15.61 -4.95 6.47
CA LYS A 108 14.56 -4.60 5.52
C LYS A 108 14.88 -5.12 4.11
N GLU A 109 16.11 -4.92 3.63
CA GLU A 109 16.56 -5.40 2.32
C GLU A 109 16.45 -6.93 2.21
N VAL A 110 16.90 -7.66 3.22
CA VAL A 110 16.79 -9.13 3.25
C VAL A 110 15.34 -9.58 3.29
N PHE A 111 14.52 -8.95 4.12
CA PHE A 111 13.10 -9.30 4.24
C PHE A 111 12.31 -9.05 2.94
N GLN A 112 12.67 -7.99 2.22
CA GLN A 112 11.97 -7.57 1.00
C GLN A 112 12.58 -8.15 -0.29
N GLN A 113 13.66 -8.90 -0.21
CA GLN A 113 14.42 -9.35 -1.38
C GLN A 113 13.54 -10.05 -2.43
N ASP A 114 12.76 -11.06 -2.03
CA ASP A 114 11.93 -11.83 -2.96
C ASP A 114 10.88 -10.96 -3.66
N ILE A 115 10.30 -10.00 -2.92
CA ILE A 115 9.30 -9.07 -3.46
C ILE A 115 9.95 -8.12 -4.47
N VAL A 116 11.10 -7.57 -4.13
CA VAL A 116 11.85 -6.66 -5.00
C VAL A 116 12.27 -7.38 -6.29
N GLU A 117 12.76 -8.60 -6.21
CA GLU A 117 13.12 -9.40 -7.38
C GLU A 117 11.91 -9.66 -8.28
N LYS A 118 10.75 -10.02 -7.71
CA LYS A 118 9.51 -10.19 -8.48
C LYS A 118 9.04 -8.89 -9.14
N ILE A 119 9.10 -7.78 -8.42
CA ILE A 119 8.75 -6.47 -8.97
C ILE A 119 9.65 -6.14 -10.15
N GLN A 120 10.96 -6.24 -9.99
CA GLN A 120 11.95 -5.94 -11.03
C GLN A 120 11.77 -6.80 -12.27
N ALA A 121 11.51 -8.09 -12.09
CA ALA A 121 11.28 -9.03 -13.20
C ALA A 121 9.99 -8.75 -14.00
N ASN A 122 9.06 -7.99 -13.44
CA ASN A 122 7.76 -7.68 -14.04
C ASN A 122 7.55 -6.18 -14.31
N LEU A 123 8.60 -5.37 -14.21
CA LEU A 123 8.51 -3.98 -14.65
C LEU A 123 8.34 -3.93 -16.17
N PRO A 124 7.44 -3.04 -16.67
CA PRO A 124 7.31 -2.85 -18.12
C PRO A 124 8.63 -2.38 -18.71
N ASN A 125 9.00 -2.92 -19.85
CA ASN A 125 10.18 -2.48 -20.57
C ASN A 125 9.97 -1.01 -20.99
N PRO A 126 10.91 -0.08 -20.74
CA PRO A 126 10.78 1.32 -21.15
C PRO A 126 10.53 1.52 -22.67
N SER A 127 10.85 0.51 -23.48
CA SER A 127 10.58 0.52 -24.92
C SER A 127 9.15 0.06 -25.29
N ASP A 128 8.43 -0.55 -24.35
CA ASP A 128 7.07 -0.99 -24.60
C ASP A 128 6.11 0.20 -24.41
N SER A 129 5.72 0.80 -25.51
CA SER A 129 4.67 1.82 -25.49
C SER A 129 3.38 1.21 -24.92
N PRO A 130 2.70 1.87 -23.97
CA PRO A 130 1.42 1.38 -23.48
C PRO A 130 0.45 1.31 -24.67
N SER A 131 0.09 0.10 -25.07
CA SER A 131 -0.99 -0.10 -26.04
C SER A 131 -2.30 0.23 -25.31
N PHE A 132 -2.78 1.46 -25.51
CA PHE A 132 -4.17 1.75 -25.18
C PHE A 132 -5.04 0.93 -26.11
N VAL A 133 -5.59 -0.16 -25.61
CA VAL A 133 -6.63 -0.90 -26.32
C VAL A 133 -7.85 0.01 -26.33
N SER A 134 -8.11 0.62 -27.50
CA SER A 134 -9.36 1.33 -27.75
C SER A 134 -10.49 0.30 -27.69
N VAL A 135 -11.39 0.46 -26.71
CA VAL A 135 -12.67 -0.27 -26.62
C VAL A 135 -13.68 0.43 -27.51
#